data_177d899b371ee2aa8f37d95ad420e1e7
#
_entry.id   177d899b371ee2aa8f37d95ad420e1e7
#
_cell.length_a   1.000
_cell.length_b   1.000
_cell.length_c   1.000
_cell.angle_alpha   90.00
_cell.angle_beta   90.00
_cell.angle_gamma   90.00
#
_symmetry.space_group_name_H-M   'P 1'
#
loop_
_entity.id
_entity.type
_entity.pdbx_description
1 polymer ?
#
loop_
_entity_poly.entity_id
_entity_poly.type
_entity_poly.pdbx_seq_one_letter_code
_entity_poly.pdbx_strand_id
1 'polypeptide(L)'
;FRKSTNNEGKKSKFASIIKFYHRTMSCILNIDTSTNVCSVAVSQDGGCIFEKEDHSGPNHAEQLGSFVDQALSFIDNHAIPLDAVAVSCGPGSYTGLRIGVSMAKGICYGRDVKLIGVPTLEILCVPVLLREKIKEENALLCPMLDARRMEVYAQIFDRSLKEIRPIHADIVEA
;
A
#
# COMPACT_ATOMS: atom_id res chain seq x y z
N PHE A 1 17.84 -5.78 59.68
CA PHE A 1 16.61 -5.78 58.88
C PHE A 1 16.87 -4.94 57.63
N ARG A 2 17.16 -5.62 56.49
CA ARG A 2 17.32 -5.00 55.19
C ARG A 2 15.98 -5.06 54.46
N LYS A 3 15.40 -3.90 54.14
CA LYS A 3 14.30 -3.79 53.18
C LYS A 3 14.86 -3.92 51.77
N SER A 4 14.57 -5.02 51.10
CA SER A 4 14.73 -5.14 49.67
C SER A 4 13.54 -4.42 49.01
N THR A 5 13.78 -3.29 48.39
CA THR A 5 12.77 -2.52 47.69
C THR A 5 12.59 -3.04 46.27
N ASN A 6 11.36 -3.42 45.99
CA ASN A 6 10.77 -3.81 44.74
C ASN A 6 11.27 -3.01 43.51
N ASN A 7 12.19 -3.58 42.75
CA ASN A 7 12.61 -3.04 41.48
C ASN A 7 12.02 -3.81 40.26
N GLU A 8 11.28 -4.88 40.51
CA GLU A 8 10.66 -5.72 39.48
C GLU A 8 9.36 -5.12 38.91
N GLY A 9 8.58 -4.40 39.68
CA GLY A 9 7.32 -3.79 39.28
C GLY A 9 7.47 -2.62 38.31
N LYS A 10 8.62 -1.93 38.30
CA LYS A 10 8.88 -0.80 37.40
C LYS A 10 9.33 -1.27 35.99
N LYS A 11 10.08 -2.38 35.91
CA LYS A 11 10.52 -2.95 34.62
C LYS A 11 9.33 -3.52 33.84
N SER A 12 8.32 -4.09 34.48
CA SER A 12 7.15 -4.66 33.79
C SER A 12 6.22 -3.58 33.21
N LYS A 13 6.05 -2.45 33.92
CA LYS A 13 5.24 -1.32 33.43
C LYS A 13 5.90 -0.62 32.24
N PHE A 14 7.21 -0.42 32.28
CA PHE A 14 7.94 0.17 31.14
C PHE A 14 7.92 -0.73 29.91
N ALA A 15 8.11 -2.04 30.10
CA ALA A 15 8.01 -3.02 29.01
C ALA A 15 6.58 -3.11 28.42
N SER A 16 5.54 -2.96 29.25
CA SER A 16 4.16 -2.94 28.77
C SER A 16 3.81 -1.62 28.07
N ILE A 17 4.36 -0.48 28.51
CA ILE A 17 4.19 0.81 27.84
C ILE A 17 4.93 0.82 26.50
N ILE A 18 6.16 0.32 26.43
CA ILE A 18 6.90 0.18 25.16
C ILE A 18 6.15 -0.78 24.22
N LYS A 19 5.63 -1.90 24.71
CA LYS A 19 4.82 -2.84 23.93
C LYS A 19 3.50 -2.21 23.45
N PHE A 20 2.90 -1.31 24.22
CA PHE A 20 1.70 -0.56 23.85
C PHE A 20 2.00 0.51 22.80
N TYR A 21 3.10 1.24 22.93
CA TYR A 21 3.55 2.21 21.90
C TYR A 21 3.96 1.52 20.59
N HIS A 22 4.65 0.38 20.65
CA HIS A 22 4.95 -0.42 19.45
C HIS A 22 3.71 -1.02 18.78
N ARG A 23 2.59 -1.12 19.49
CA ARG A 23 1.35 -1.70 18.94
C ARG A 23 0.45 -0.66 18.25
N THR A 24 0.76 0.62 18.34
CA THR A 24 0.00 1.71 17.70
C THR A 24 0.63 2.22 16.41
N MET A 25 1.86 1.83 16.09
CA MET A 25 2.55 2.25 14.86
C MET A 25 2.39 1.17 13.81
N SER A 26 1.49 1.39 12.85
CA SER A 26 1.28 0.44 11.75
C SER A 26 2.31 0.64 10.64
N CYS A 27 3.08 -0.42 10.35
CA CYS A 27 4.02 -0.45 9.25
C CYS A 27 3.47 -1.32 8.12
N ILE A 28 3.35 -0.77 6.92
CA ILE A 28 2.81 -1.45 5.75
C ILE A 28 3.83 -1.37 4.62
N LEU A 29 4.15 -2.52 4.04
CA LEU A 29 4.87 -2.60 2.77
C LEU A 29 3.84 -2.48 1.64
N ASN A 30 4.00 -1.49 0.77
CA ASN A 30 3.11 -1.20 -0.34
C ASN A 30 3.77 -1.61 -1.65
N ILE A 31 3.06 -2.33 -2.51
CA ILE A 31 3.52 -2.81 -3.82
C ILE A 31 2.51 -2.40 -4.88
N ASP A 32 2.97 -1.69 -5.92
CA ASP A 32 2.17 -1.40 -7.09
C ASP A 32 2.90 -1.78 -8.39
N THR A 33 2.24 -2.63 -9.17
CA THR A 33 2.68 -3.10 -10.48
C THR A 33 1.53 -3.10 -11.48
N SER A 34 0.49 -2.31 -11.19
CA SER A 34 -0.74 -2.26 -11.98
C SER A 34 -0.58 -1.50 -13.31
N THR A 35 0.46 -0.67 -13.44
CA THR A 35 0.76 0.14 -14.62
C THR A 35 2.13 -0.22 -15.21
N ASN A 36 2.72 0.65 -16.02
CA ASN A 36 4.10 0.49 -16.51
C ASN A 36 5.14 0.85 -15.45
N VAL A 37 4.74 1.51 -14.38
CA VAL A 37 5.60 1.85 -13.25
C VAL A 37 5.63 0.68 -12.26
N CYS A 38 6.82 0.32 -11.81
CA CYS A 38 7.01 -0.62 -10.72
C CYS A 38 7.35 0.19 -9.47
N SER A 39 6.56 0.11 -8.42
CA SER A 39 6.84 0.83 -7.20
C SER A 39 6.70 -0.03 -5.95
N VAL A 40 7.56 0.26 -4.96
CA VAL A 40 7.56 -0.32 -3.62
C VAL A 40 7.77 0.80 -2.62
N ALA A 41 6.94 0.87 -1.60
CA ALA A 41 7.07 1.84 -0.53
C ALA A 41 6.84 1.20 0.83
N VAL A 42 7.47 1.74 1.87
CA VAL A 42 7.16 1.42 3.26
C VAL A 42 6.50 2.63 3.88
N SER A 43 5.30 2.44 4.41
CA SER A 43 4.58 3.47 5.15
C SER A 43 4.48 3.11 6.63
N GLN A 44 4.64 4.13 7.49
CA GLN A 44 4.46 4.01 8.93
C GLN A 44 3.53 5.13 9.39
N ASP A 45 2.42 4.78 10.03
CA ASP A 45 1.38 5.72 10.50
C ASP A 45 0.91 6.72 9.44
N GLY A 46 0.78 6.25 8.18
CA GLY A 46 0.36 7.05 7.04
C GLY A 46 1.47 7.89 6.41
N GLY A 47 2.68 7.92 6.97
CA GLY A 47 3.85 8.56 6.38
C GLY A 47 4.70 7.58 5.57
N CYS A 48 5.17 7.99 4.38
CA CYS A 48 6.13 7.21 3.60
C CYS A 48 7.52 7.39 4.20
N ILE A 49 8.18 6.28 4.58
CA ILE A 49 9.52 6.26 5.19
C ILE A 49 10.59 5.63 4.28
N PHE A 50 10.17 4.95 3.22
CA PHE A 50 11.02 4.38 2.19
C PHE A 50 10.22 4.28 0.89
N GLU A 51 10.84 4.59 -0.24
CA GLU A 51 10.23 4.36 -1.55
C GLU A 51 11.26 4.04 -2.63
N LYS A 52 10.84 3.25 -3.61
CA LYS A 52 11.55 2.93 -4.84
C LYS A 52 10.57 2.85 -5.99
N GLU A 53 10.92 3.50 -7.09
CA GLU A 53 10.12 3.50 -8.31
C GLU A 53 11.00 3.28 -9.53
N ASP A 54 10.46 2.57 -10.52
CA ASP A 54 11.06 2.43 -11.85
C ASP A 54 10.02 2.81 -12.93
N HIS A 55 10.35 3.83 -13.71
CA HIS A 55 9.55 4.36 -14.81
C HIS A 55 10.07 3.93 -16.18
N SER A 56 11.09 3.07 -16.25
CA SER A 56 11.77 2.70 -17.50
C SER A 56 10.96 1.74 -18.38
N GLY A 57 9.82 1.25 -17.91
CA GLY A 57 8.93 0.38 -18.67
C GLY A 57 8.58 -0.93 -17.97
N PRO A 58 8.03 -1.94 -18.67
CA PRO A 58 7.42 -3.12 -18.06
C PRO A 58 8.46 -4.15 -17.55
N ASN A 59 9.41 -3.72 -16.74
CA ASN A 59 10.47 -4.56 -16.15
C ASN A 59 10.12 -5.06 -14.74
N HIS A 60 8.83 -5.22 -14.43
CA HIS A 60 8.36 -5.58 -13.08
C HIS A 60 9.02 -6.84 -12.51
N ALA A 61 9.28 -7.86 -13.36
CA ALA A 61 9.85 -9.11 -12.90
C ALA A 61 11.28 -8.97 -12.38
N GLU A 62 12.06 -8.06 -12.98
CA GLU A 62 13.47 -7.82 -12.62
C GLU A 62 13.59 -6.85 -11.44
N GLN A 63 12.81 -5.77 -11.46
CA GLN A 63 12.95 -4.68 -10.50
C GLN A 63 12.25 -4.95 -9.16
N LEU A 64 11.06 -5.58 -9.20
CA LEU A 64 10.27 -5.78 -7.99
C LEU A 64 11.01 -6.55 -6.91
N GLY A 65 11.71 -7.62 -7.29
CA GLY A 65 12.49 -8.43 -6.34
C GLY A 65 13.54 -7.60 -5.61
N SER A 66 14.31 -6.80 -6.36
CA SER A 66 15.33 -5.90 -5.80
C SER A 66 14.74 -4.82 -4.90
N PHE A 67 13.61 -4.20 -5.29
CA PHE A 67 12.97 -3.15 -4.50
C PHE A 67 12.39 -3.69 -3.20
N VAL A 68 11.75 -4.85 -3.26
CA VAL A 68 11.22 -5.55 -2.07
C VAL A 68 12.35 -5.94 -1.11
N ASP A 69 13.46 -6.48 -1.63
CA ASP A 69 14.61 -6.84 -0.79
C ASP A 69 15.19 -5.61 -0.06
N GLN A 70 15.35 -4.49 -0.78
CA GLN A 70 15.78 -3.23 -0.18
C GLN A 70 14.80 -2.72 0.87
N ALA A 71 13.49 -2.77 0.61
CA ALA A 71 12.46 -2.34 1.54
C ALA A 71 12.43 -3.22 2.81
N LEU A 72 12.51 -4.54 2.66
CA LEU A 72 12.55 -5.46 3.79
C LEU A 72 13.84 -5.32 4.59
N SER A 73 14.98 -5.14 3.92
CA SER A 73 16.26 -4.85 4.58
C SER A 73 16.19 -3.52 5.36
N PHE A 74 15.54 -2.49 4.81
CA PHE A 74 15.31 -1.23 5.53
C PHE A 74 14.50 -1.46 6.80
N ILE A 75 13.37 -2.18 6.71
CA ILE A 75 12.51 -2.53 7.85
C ILE A 75 13.30 -3.28 8.93
N ASP A 76 14.04 -4.31 8.53
CA ASP A 76 14.80 -5.18 9.43
C ASP A 76 15.95 -4.43 10.12
N ASN A 77 16.70 -3.60 9.37
CA ASN A 77 17.81 -2.80 9.90
C ASN A 77 17.36 -1.73 10.91
N HIS A 78 16.11 -1.24 10.79
CA HIS A 78 15.55 -0.28 11.73
C HIS A 78 14.69 -0.93 12.82
N ALA A 79 14.64 -2.27 12.88
CA ALA A 79 13.84 -3.05 13.82
C ALA A 79 12.36 -2.62 13.83
N ILE A 80 11.81 -2.26 12.66
CA ILE A 80 10.40 -1.88 12.50
C ILE A 80 9.58 -3.16 12.30
N PRO A 81 8.55 -3.44 13.12
CA PRO A 81 7.69 -4.58 12.90
C PRO A 81 6.79 -4.35 11.68
N LEU A 82 6.85 -5.25 10.71
CA LEU A 82 5.93 -5.23 9.55
C LEU A 82 4.58 -5.81 9.97
N ASP A 83 3.48 -5.08 9.76
CA ASP A 83 2.12 -5.51 10.13
C ASP A 83 1.32 -6.07 8.96
N ALA A 84 1.57 -5.54 7.76
CA ALA A 84 0.85 -5.95 6.56
C ALA A 84 1.64 -5.67 5.28
N VAL A 85 1.24 -6.33 4.19
CA VAL A 85 1.62 -5.96 2.83
C VAL A 85 0.36 -5.52 2.08
N ALA A 86 0.38 -4.32 1.52
CA ALA A 86 -0.65 -3.82 0.63
C ALA A 86 -0.21 -3.98 -0.83
N VAL A 87 -1.12 -4.38 -1.70
CA VAL A 87 -0.83 -4.55 -3.12
C VAL A 87 -2.00 -4.09 -3.98
N SER A 88 -1.72 -3.40 -5.09
CA SER A 88 -2.71 -3.09 -6.11
C SER A 88 -3.29 -4.40 -6.68
N CYS A 89 -4.62 -4.54 -6.64
CA CYS A 89 -5.29 -5.78 -7.04
C CYS A 89 -6.08 -5.68 -8.36
N GLY A 90 -5.94 -4.55 -9.07
CA GLY A 90 -6.57 -4.31 -10.36
C GLY A 90 -7.69 -3.26 -10.34
N PRO A 91 -8.13 -2.88 -11.54
CA PRO A 91 -7.66 -3.28 -12.86
C PRO A 91 -6.25 -2.77 -13.18
N GLY A 92 -5.65 -3.30 -14.28
CA GLY A 92 -4.33 -2.85 -14.73
C GLY A 92 -3.59 -3.90 -15.55
N SER A 93 -2.28 -3.77 -15.64
CA SER A 93 -1.40 -4.70 -16.35
C SER A 93 -1.57 -6.13 -15.85
N TYR A 94 -2.09 -7.01 -16.69
CA TYR A 94 -2.34 -8.42 -16.33
C TYR A 94 -1.09 -9.13 -15.79
N THR A 95 0.03 -8.96 -16.48
CA THR A 95 1.32 -9.55 -16.06
C THR A 95 1.84 -8.87 -14.78
N GLY A 96 1.81 -7.55 -14.74
CA GLY A 96 2.25 -6.78 -13.59
C GLY A 96 1.50 -7.15 -12.30
N LEU A 97 0.16 -7.16 -12.35
CA LEU A 97 -0.68 -7.54 -11.21
C LEU A 97 -0.37 -8.95 -10.70
N ARG A 98 -0.14 -9.92 -11.60
CA ARG A 98 0.21 -11.29 -11.18
C ARG A 98 1.56 -11.35 -10.47
N ILE A 99 2.55 -10.60 -10.95
CA ILE A 99 3.88 -10.50 -10.34
C ILE A 99 3.75 -9.88 -8.95
N GLY A 100 3.11 -8.70 -8.83
CA GLY A 100 2.94 -7.99 -7.57
C GLY A 100 2.16 -8.80 -6.52
N VAL A 101 1.01 -9.37 -6.90
CA VAL A 101 0.19 -10.17 -5.99
C VAL A 101 0.91 -11.44 -5.55
N SER A 102 1.67 -12.10 -6.44
CA SER A 102 2.43 -13.30 -6.08
C SER A 102 3.55 -12.96 -5.08
N MET A 103 4.26 -11.86 -5.30
CA MET A 103 5.28 -11.35 -4.38
C MET A 103 4.67 -11.02 -3.02
N ALA A 104 3.59 -10.24 -2.98
CA ALA A 104 2.90 -9.86 -1.75
C ALA A 104 2.44 -11.10 -0.95
N LYS A 105 1.84 -12.08 -1.61
CA LYS A 105 1.43 -13.35 -0.97
C LYS A 105 2.62 -14.13 -0.40
N GLY A 106 3.74 -14.19 -1.13
CA GLY A 106 4.96 -14.84 -0.67
C GLY A 106 5.52 -14.19 0.60
N ILE A 107 5.57 -12.86 0.64
CA ILE A 107 6.02 -12.10 1.81
C ILE A 107 5.08 -12.32 3.00
N CYS A 108 3.77 -12.21 2.78
CA CYS A 108 2.78 -12.42 3.83
C CYS A 108 2.88 -13.82 4.44
N TYR A 109 3.06 -14.84 3.60
CA TYR A 109 3.24 -16.19 4.07
C TYR A 109 4.55 -16.38 4.85
N GLY A 110 5.66 -15.84 4.33
CA GLY A 110 6.98 -16.00 4.95
C GLY A 110 7.16 -15.21 6.25
N ARG A 111 6.44 -14.08 6.40
CA ARG A 111 6.54 -13.20 7.59
C ARG A 111 5.34 -13.29 8.54
N ASP A 112 4.36 -14.11 8.22
CA ASP A 112 3.10 -14.26 8.97
C ASP A 112 2.38 -12.92 9.20
N VAL A 113 2.28 -12.09 8.14
CA VAL A 113 1.63 -10.78 8.16
C VAL A 113 0.41 -10.75 7.23
N LYS A 114 -0.45 -9.75 7.41
CA LYS A 114 -1.70 -9.63 6.67
C LYS A 114 -1.47 -9.14 5.24
N LEU A 115 -2.32 -9.61 4.30
CA LEU A 115 -2.40 -9.11 2.94
C LEU A 115 -3.58 -8.16 2.79
N ILE A 116 -3.34 -6.99 2.19
CA ILE A 116 -4.35 -5.97 1.87
C ILE A 116 -4.38 -5.78 0.36
N GLY A 117 -5.50 -6.11 -0.27
CA GLY A 117 -5.74 -5.78 -1.68
C GLY A 117 -6.35 -4.39 -1.80
N VAL A 118 -5.75 -3.52 -2.61
CA VAL A 118 -6.26 -2.16 -2.84
C VAL A 118 -6.66 -2.02 -4.30
N PRO A 119 -7.93 -1.66 -4.61
CA PRO A 119 -8.38 -1.46 -5.98
C PRO A 119 -7.59 -0.33 -6.66
N THR A 120 -7.08 -0.57 -7.87
CA THR A 120 -6.22 0.39 -8.57
C THR A 120 -6.93 1.70 -8.86
N LEU A 121 -8.23 1.66 -9.19
CA LEU A 121 -8.99 2.88 -9.47
C LEU A 121 -9.20 3.75 -8.22
N GLU A 122 -9.29 3.14 -7.03
CA GLU A 122 -9.30 3.89 -5.77
C GLU A 122 -7.94 4.57 -5.51
N ILE A 123 -6.83 3.87 -5.78
CA ILE A 123 -5.47 4.44 -5.65
C ILE A 123 -5.34 5.70 -6.50
N LEU A 124 -5.87 5.71 -7.73
CA LEU A 124 -5.82 6.88 -8.61
C LEU A 124 -6.61 8.09 -8.08
N CYS A 125 -7.64 7.88 -7.26
CA CYS A 125 -8.40 8.98 -6.67
C CYS A 125 -7.65 9.68 -5.54
N VAL A 126 -6.82 8.97 -4.79
CA VAL A 126 -6.16 9.49 -3.58
C VAL A 126 -5.30 10.73 -3.84
N PRO A 127 -4.41 10.79 -4.86
CA PRO A 127 -3.62 11.98 -5.13
C PRO A 127 -4.48 13.22 -5.45
N VAL A 128 -5.61 13.02 -6.14
CA VAL A 128 -6.55 14.09 -6.47
C VAL A 128 -7.20 14.64 -5.20
N LEU A 129 -7.67 13.74 -4.32
CA LEU A 129 -8.27 14.14 -3.05
C LEU A 129 -7.30 14.86 -2.11
N LEU A 130 -6.02 14.45 -2.12
CA LEU A 130 -4.99 15.03 -1.25
C LEU A 130 -4.41 16.35 -1.78
N ARG A 131 -4.27 16.51 -3.11
CA ARG A 131 -3.59 17.64 -3.74
C ARG A 131 -4.54 18.71 -4.22
N GLU A 132 -5.70 18.32 -4.72
CA GLU A 132 -6.68 19.24 -5.30
C GLU A 132 -7.69 19.69 -4.24
N LYS A 133 -7.88 20.99 -4.14
CA LYS A 133 -8.98 21.57 -3.36
C LYS A 133 -10.25 21.50 -4.21
N ILE A 134 -10.88 20.35 -4.26
CA ILE A 134 -12.17 20.17 -4.89
C ILE A 134 -13.19 21.02 -4.11
N LYS A 135 -13.68 22.09 -4.72
CA LYS A 135 -14.57 23.06 -4.07
C LYS A 135 -16.01 22.58 -4.02
N GLU A 136 -16.43 21.86 -5.04
CA GLU A 136 -17.79 21.35 -5.19
C GLU A 136 -18.02 20.17 -4.25
N GLU A 137 -19.03 20.31 -3.37
CA GLU A 137 -19.37 19.24 -2.42
C GLU A 137 -19.85 17.96 -3.12
N ASN A 138 -20.53 18.09 -4.27
CA ASN A 138 -21.07 16.99 -5.05
C ASN A 138 -20.13 16.52 -6.17
N ALA A 139 -18.84 16.85 -6.12
CA ALA A 139 -17.88 16.41 -7.12
C ALA A 139 -17.76 14.88 -7.13
N LEU A 140 -17.77 14.32 -8.33
CA LEU A 140 -17.54 12.90 -8.55
C LEU A 140 -16.12 12.67 -9.08
N LEU A 141 -15.51 11.58 -8.66
CA LEU A 141 -14.23 11.11 -9.15
C LEU A 141 -14.47 9.99 -10.15
N CYS A 142 -13.88 10.12 -11.33
CA CYS A 142 -13.98 9.10 -12.38
C CYS A 142 -12.58 8.68 -12.81
N PRO A 143 -11.88 7.85 -12.02
CA PRO A 143 -10.59 7.30 -12.42
C PRO A 143 -10.78 6.38 -13.62
N MET A 144 -9.79 6.44 -14.55
CA MET A 144 -9.81 5.65 -15.76
C MET A 144 -8.45 5.02 -15.99
N LEU A 145 -8.43 3.77 -16.47
CA LEU A 145 -7.25 3.06 -16.92
C LEU A 145 -7.48 2.48 -18.32
N ASP A 146 -6.48 2.56 -19.16
CA ASP A 146 -6.50 1.97 -20.50
C ASP A 146 -6.73 0.45 -20.42
N ALA A 147 -7.85 0.00 -21.00
CA ALA A 147 -8.21 -1.41 -21.15
C ALA A 147 -7.82 -1.98 -22.52
N ARG A 148 -7.13 -1.17 -23.36
CA ARG A 148 -6.80 -1.42 -24.76
C ARG A 148 -8.04 -1.41 -25.67
N ARG A 149 -7.82 -1.44 -27.00
CA ARG A 149 -8.88 -1.55 -28.03
C ARG A 149 -9.95 -0.46 -27.95
N MET A 150 -9.56 0.79 -27.62
CA MET A 150 -10.48 1.91 -27.43
C MET A 150 -11.47 1.71 -26.28
N GLU A 151 -11.05 0.98 -25.25
CA GLU A 151 -11.81 0.80 -24.01
C GLU A 151 -11.00 1.33 -22.81
N VAL A 152 -11.71 1.78 -21.78
CA VAL A 152 -11.15 2.18 -20.51
C VAL A 152 -11.88 1.44 -19.38
N TYR A 153 -11.13 0.98 -18.39
CA TYR A 153 -11.74 0.64 -17.11
C TYR A 153 -12.06 1.91 -16.36
N ALA A 154 -13.32 2.17 -16.09
CA ALA A 154 -13.79 3.33 -15.37
C ALA A 154 -14.68 2.92 -14.19
N GLN A 155 -14.66 3.73 -13.14
CA GLN A 155 -15.49 3.59 -11.95
C GLN A 155 -15.85 4.99 -11.47
N ILE A 156 -16.99 5.18 -10.81
CA ILE A 156 -17.35 6.49 -10.28
C ILE A 156 -17.47 6.41 -8.77
N PHE A 157 -16.78 7.34 -8.11
CA PHE A 157 -16.81 7.50 -6.66
C PHE A 157 -17.27 8.90 -6.28
N ASP A 158 -17.83 9.03 -5.08
CA ASP A 158 -17.94 10.31 -4.43
C ASP A 158 -16.59 10.72 -3.76
N ARG A 159 -16.54 11.87 -3.12
CA ARG A 159 -15.35 12.39 -2.44
C ARG A 159 -14.93 11.57 -1.22
N SER A 160 -15.80 10.71 -0.70
CA SER A 160 -15.50 9.81 0.41
C SER A 160 -15.03 8.43 -0.06
N LEU A 161 -14.78 8.28 -1.36
CA LEU A 161 -14.46 7.02 -2.04
C LEU A 161 -15.59 5.99 -1.94
N LYS A 162 -16.82 6.43 -1.70
CA LYS A 162 -17.97 5.56 -1.81
C LYS A 162 -18.30 5.32 -3.29
N GLU A 163 -18.44 4.05 -3.66
CA GLU A 163 -18.82 3.67 -5.01
C GLU A 163 -20.21 4.21 -5.37
N ILE A 164 -20.29 4.94 -6.49
CA ILE A 164 -21.53 5.42 -7.11
C ILE A 164 -21.88 4.59 -8.33
N ARG A 165 -20.87 4.23 -9.14
CA ARG A 165 -21.00 3.30 -10.26
C ARG A 165 -19.90 2.26 -10.17
N PRO A 166 -20.23 0.96 -10.26
CA PRO A 166 -19.22 -0.10 -10.23
C PRO A 166 -18.30 -0.02 -11.47
N ILE A 167 -17.19 -0.70 -11.36
CA ILE A 167 -16.20 -0.78 -12.44
C ILE A 167 -16.84 -1.35 -13.71
N HIS A 168 -16.55 -0.73 -14.84
CA HIS A 168 -16.98 -1.14 -16.16
C HIS A 168 -15.88 -0.90 -17.21
N ALA A 169 -15.87 -1.67 -18.28
CA ALA A 169 -15.08 -1.38 -19.47
C ALA A 169 -15.95 -0.54 -20.41
N ASP A 170 -15.67 0.75 -20.49
CA ASP A 170 -16.40 1.71 -21.30
C ASP A 170 -15.67 1.89 -22.65
N ILE A 171 -16.40 1.88 -23.75
CA ILE A 171 -15.86 2.17 -25.09
C ILE A 171 -15.67 3.69 -25.20
N VAL A 172 -14.50 4.10 -25.66
CA VAL A 172 -14.20 5.50 -25.93
C VAL A 172 -14.49 5.78 -27.40
N GLU A 173 -15.59 6.45 -27.67
CA GLU A 173 -15.93 6.93 -29.01
C GLU A 173 -15.32 8.33 -29.22
N ALA A 174 -14.82 8.61 -30.45
CA ALA A 174 -14.21 9.89 -30.81
C ALA A 174 -15.26 10.94 -31.17
#